data_2d1e0cef976333076a6f42a45c361a9f
#
_entry.id   2d1e0cef976333076a6f42a45c361a9f
#
_cell.length_a   1.000
_cell.length_b   1.000
_cell.length_c   1.000
_cell.angle_alpha   90.00
_cell.angle_beta   90.00
_cell.angle_gamma   90.00
#
_symmetry.space_group_name_H-M   'P 1'
#
loop_
_entity.id
_entity.type
_entity.pdbx_description
1 polymer ?
#
loop_
_entity_poly.entity_id
_entity_poly.type
_entity_poly.pdbx_seq_one_letter_code
_entity_poly.pdbx_strand_id
1 'polypeptide(L)'
;MACEAWRLARKVRLSLSGDLSMNLEPFAPYAELAGQLLTCCAPPSDDGAHDLSHLQRVWANVRRLQREEGGDLKVLLAAVLLHDCVAVEKDSPLRSSASRLSAARAGEVLAGLGWTSERIAAVRHAIEAHSFSAAITPTSLEARILQDADRLDAIGLIGVARCFHVSGRLGSALYDAEDIDARQRPLDDQRFALDHFHTKLLGLAAGFQTATGARLAAQRHARMVAFLDAFREETQPLEQ
;
A
#
# COMPACT_ATOMS: atom_id res chain seq x y z
N MET A 1 -15.11 -18.52 21.90
CA MET A 1 -14.66 -19.85 21.41
C MET A 1 -13.81 -19.78 20.15
N ALA A 2 -14.19 -19.04 19.09
CA ALA A 2 -13.35 -18.93 17.86
C ALA A 2 -11.98 -18.24 18.10
N CYS A 3 -11.88 -17.28 19.00
CA CYS A 3 -10.66 -16.56 19.32
C CYS A 3 -9.63 -17.42 20.10
N GLU A 4 -10.08 -18.36 20.94
CA GLU A 4 -9.22 -19.25 21.71
C GLU A 4 -8.64 -20.39 20.86
N ALA A 5 -9.41 -20.96 19.97
CA ALA A 5 -8.94 -22.00 19.04
C ALA A 5 -7.83 -21.43 18.11
N TRP A 6 -7.94 -20.17 17.72
CA TRP A 6 -6.96 -19.48 16.92
C TRP A 6 -5.67 -19.14 17.70
N ARG A 7 -5.78 -18.81 19.00
CA ARG A 7 -4.63 -18.62 19.90
C ARG A 7 -3.83 -19.91 20.13
N LEU A 8 -4.51 -21.07 20.23
CA LEU A 8 -3.82 -22.36 20.38
C LEU A 8 -3.08 -22.79 19.11
N ALA A 9 -3.69 -22.65 17.94
CA ALA A 9 -3.05 -22.97 16.65
C ALA A 9 -1.78 -22.15 16.40
N ARG A 10 -1.72 -20.94 16.94
CA ARG A 10 -0.56 -20.05 16.82
C ARG A 10 0.58 -20.38 17.79
N LYS A 11 0.28 -20.85 19.02
CA LYS A 11 1.31 -21.30 19.98
C LYS A 11 2.15 -22.45 19.42
N VAL A 12 1.57 -23.32 18.62
CA VAL A 12 2.27 -24.47 18.01
C VAL A 12 3.16 -24.05 16.83
N ARG A 13 2.84 -22.94 16.13
CA ARG A 13 3.65 -22.46 15.01
C ARG A 13 4.80 -21.52 15.42
N LEU A 14 4.70 -20.84 16.56
CA LEU A 14 5.73 -19.94 17.09
C LEU A 14 6.92 -20.66 17.76
N SER A 15 6.85 -21.98 17.95
CA SER A 15 7.94 -22.76 18.55
C SER A 15 8.96 -23.31 17.53
N LEU A 16 8.79 -23.06 16.23
CA LEU A 16 9.63 -23.63 15.17
C LEU A 16 10.36 -22.64 14.26
N SER A 17 10.25 -21.32 14.48
CA SER A 17 11.04 -20.33 13.74
C SER A 17 11.44 -19.17 14.65
N GLY A 18 12.73 -18.83 14.61
CA GLY A 18 13.40 -17.87 15.47
C GLY A 18 12.67 -16.53 15.64
N ASP A 19 12.89 -15.99 16.82
CA ASP A 19 12.37 -14.75 17.37
C ASP A 19 12.65 -13.53 16.44
N LEU A 20 11.86 -13.34 15.39
CA LEU A 20 11.78 -12.09 14.64
C LEU A 20 10.93 -11.14 15.48
N SER A 21 11.55 -10.46 16.45
CA SER A 21 10.94 -9.34 17.14
C SER A 21 10.54 -8.31 16.10
N MET A 22 9.22 -8.14 15.85
CA MET A 22 8.73 -7.09 14.95
C MET A 22 9.18 -5.73 15.47
N ASN A 23 9.93 -4.97 14.66
CA ASN A 23 10.28 -3.61 15.01
C ASN A 23 9.03 -2.72 14.94
N LEU A 24 8.47 -2.38 16.11
CA LEU A 24 7.28 -1.54 16.26
C LEU A 24 7.63 -0.07 16.55
N GLU A 25 8.90 0.28 16.68
CA GLU A 25 9.36 1.66 16.92
C GLU A 25 8.79 2.68 15.92
N PRO A 26 8.68 2.39 14.61
CA PRO A 26 8.09 3.32 13.65
C PRO A 26 6.65 3.72 13.94
N PHE A 27 5.92 2.93 14.73
CA PHE A 27 4.54 3.21 15.14
C PHE A 27 4.43 4.00 16.46
N ALA A 28 5.54 4.43 17.06
CA ALA A 28 5.50 5.25 18.26
C ALA A 28 4.67 6.55 18.08
N PRO A 29 3.92 7.00 19.09
CA PRO A 29 3.78 6.45 20.45
C PRO A 29 2.77 5.30 20.59
N TYR A 30 2.27 4.75 19.49
CA TYR A 30 1.22 3.72 19.46
C TYR A 30 1.76 2.29 19.24
N ALA A 31 3.03 2.04 19.59
CA ALA A 31 3.68 0.73 19.33
C ALA A 31 2.92 -0.45 19.98
N GLU A 32 2.37 -0.29 21.17
CA GLU A 32 1.58 -1.32 21.84
C GLU A 32 0.30 -1.65 21.08
N LEU A 33 -0.46 -0.63 20.67
CA LEU A 33 -1.65 -0.81 19.84
C LEU A 33 -1.31 -1.43 18.49
N ALA A 34 -0.21 -1.02 17.87
CA ALA A 34 0.26 -1.61 16.62
C ALA A 34 0.57 -3.10 16.79
N GLY A 35 1.25 -3.50 17.86
CA GLY A 35 1.51 -4.89 18.20
C GLY A 35 0.22 -5.72 18.36
N GLN A 36 -0.77 -5.18 19.08
CA GLN A 36 -2.08 -5.82 19.26
C GLN A 36 -2.78 -6.04 17.91
N LEU A 37 -2.84 -5.02 17.05
CA LEU A 37 -3.51 -5.10 15.75
C LEU A 37 -2.81 -6.06 14.79
N LEU A 38 -1.49 -5.98 14.67
CA LEU A 38 -0.70 -6.88 13.82
C LEU A 38 -0.80 -8.35 14.25
N THR A 39 -0.98 -8.62 15.56
CA THR A 39 -1.19 -9.99 16.03
C THR A 39 -2.57 -10.55 15.66
N CYS A 40 -3.54 -9.72 15.37
CA CYS A 40 -4.90 -10.14 15.00
C CYS A 40 -5.09 -10.39 13.50
N CYS A 41 -4.09 -10.08 12.67
CA CYS A 41 -4.13 -10.23 11.21
C CYS A 41 -3.25 -11.40 10.76
N ALA A 42 -3.52 -11.93 9.57
CA ALA A 42 -2.56 -12.81 8.92
C ALA A 42 -1.25 -12.04 8.69
N PRO A 43 -0.07 -12.69 8.78
CA PRO A 43 1.17 -12.03 8.45
C PRO A 43 1.06 -11.46 7.03
N PRO A 44 1.61 -10.27 6.79
CA PRO A 44 1.71 -9.72 5.44
C PRO A 44 2.32 -10.77 4.50
N SER A 45 1.89 -10.78 3.25
CA SER A 45 2.45 -11.70 2.26
C SER A 45 3.97 -11.47 2.12
N ASP A 46 4.73 -12.56 1.93
CA ASP A 46 6.19 -12.48 1.67
C ASP A 46 6.51 -11.92 0.26
N ASP A 47 5.59 -11.19 -0.37
CA ASP A 47 5.78 -10.69 -1.73
C ASP A 47 6.68 -9.45 -1.81
N GLY A 48 7.22 -8.97 -0.68
CA GLY A 48 8.09 -7.80 -0.59
C GLY A 48 7.44 -6.46 -0.96
N ALA A 49 6.21 -6.48 -1.43
CA ALA A 49 5.47 -5.29 -1.85
C ALA A 49 4.40 -4.88 -0.83
N HIS A 50 3.88 -5.83 -0.03
CA HIS A 50 2.83 -5.62 0.99
C HIS A 50 3.26 -6.21 2.34
N ASP A 51 4.53 -6.07 2.68
CA ASP A 51 5.15 -6.51 3.93
C ASP A 51 5.02 -5.44 5.04
N LEU A 52 5.61 -5.71 6.20
CA LEU A 52 5.64 -4.75 7.31
C LEU A 52 6.27 -3.40 6.90
N SER A 53 7.24 -3.42 5.97
CA SER A 53 7.89 -2.19 5.50
C SER A 53 6.92 -1.28 4.71
N HIS A 54 5.97 -1.86 3.96
CA HIS A 54 4.88 -1.13 3.33
C HIS A 54 4.01 -0.43 4.38
N LEU A 55 3.55 -1.15 5.42
CA LEU A 55 2.74 -0.57 6.50
C LEU A 55 3.47 0.57 7.21
N GLN A 56 4.78 0.43 7.45
CA GLN A 56 5.60 1.49 8.04
C GLN A 56 5.70 2.72 7.13
N ARG A 57 5.88 2.54 5.82
CA ARG A 57 5.91 3.65 4.85
C ARG A 57 4.56 4.34 4.72
N VAL A 58 3.46 3.57 4.65
CA VAL A 58 2.09 4.14 4.63
C VAL A 58 1.82 4.91 5.91
N TRP A 59 2.22 4.38 7.08
CA TRP A 59 2.10 5.10 8.35
C TRP A 59 2.91 6.40 8.38
N ALA A 60 4.14 6.39 7.87
CA ALA A 60 4.94 7.60 7.74
C ALA A 60 4.29 8.66 6.84
N ASN A 61 3.67 8.22 5.72
CA ASN A 61 2.87 9.10 4.85
C ASN A 61 1.65 9.65 5.61
N VAL A 62 0.89 8.80 6.31
CA VAL A 62 -0.25 9.22 7.14
C VAL A 62 0.15 10.28 8.14
N ARG A 63 1.24 10.06 8.89
CA ARG A 63 1.71 11.05 9.87
C ARG A 63 2.10 12.39 9.23
N ARG A 64 2.62 12.36 8.01
CA ARG A 64 2.94 13.57 7.26
C ARG A 64 1.69 14.32 6.83
N LEU A 65 0.70 13.61 6.30
CA LEU A 65 -0.58 14.18 5.91
C LEU A 65 -1.34 14.72 7.12
N GLN A 66 -1.44 13.94 8.17
CA GLN A 66 -2.17 14.29 9.39
C GLN A 66 -1.66 15.56 10.09
N ARG A 67 -0.36 15.85 10.03
CA ARG A 67 0.21 17.08 10.61
C ARG A 67 -0.36 18.34 10.00
N GLU A 68 -0.71 18.32 8.73
CA GLU A 68 -1.23 19.47 7.98
C GLU A 68 -2.76 19.44 7.86
N GLU A 69 -3.35 18.26 7.71
CA GLU A 69 -4.78 18.07 7.42
C GLU A 69 -5.61 17.78 8.69
N GLY A 70 -4.99 17.28 9.77
CA GLY A 70 -5.70 16.81 10.96
C GLY A 70 -6.13 15.35 10.90
N GLY A 71 -7.17 14.99 11.66
CA GLY A 71 -7.73 13.63 11.74
C GLY A 71 -7.29 12.85 12.99
N ASP A 72 -8.05 11.81 13.36
CA ASP A 72 -7.80 10.95 14.53
C ASP A 72 -6.69 9.94 14.23
N LEU A 73 -5.50 10.14 14.86
CA LEU A 73 -4.34 9.27 14.67
C LEU A 73 -4.58 7.80 15.07
N LYS A 74 -5.47 7.52 16.03
CA LYS A 74 -5.77 6.12 16.41
C LYS A 74 -6.60 5.43 15.34
N VAL A 75 -7.58 6.14 14.78
CA VAL A 75 -8.39 5.65 13.65
C VAL A 75 -7.49 5.42 12.44
N LEU A 76 -6.62 6.38 12.12
CA LEU A 76 -5.66 6.28 11.01
C LEU A 76 -4.68 5.12 11.19
N LEU A 77 -4.12 4.92 12.39
CA LEU A 77 -3.21 3.80 12.66
C LEU A 77 -3.91 2.45 12.45
N ALA A 78 -5.10 2.29 13.03
CA ALA A 78 -5.87 1.05 12.88
C ALA A 78 -6.21 0.80 11.40
N ALA A 79 -6.59 1.83 10.67
CA ALA A 79 -6.89 1.73 9.25
C ALA A 79 -5.64 1.34 8.44
N VAL A 80 -4.46 1.93 8.71
CA VAL A 80 -3.18 1.54 8.08
C VAL A 80 -2.83 0.08 8.34
N LEU A 81 -2.93 -0.37 9.58
CA LEU A 81 -2.49 -1.73 9.94
C LEU A 81 -3.44 -2.83 9.46
N LEU A 82 -4.70 -2.45 9.17
CA LEU A 82 -5.75 -3.40 8.83
C LEU A 82 -6.25 -3.29 7.38
N HIS A 83 -5.77 -2.33 6.57
CA HIS A 83 -6.35 -2.08 5.24
C HIS A 83 -6.23 -3.26 4.28
N ASP A 84 -5.16 -4.04 4.37
CA ASP A 84 -4.88 -5.23 3.57
C ASP A 84 -4.78 -6.51 4.43
N CYS A 85 -5.50 -6.56 5.57
CA CYS A 85 -5.44 -7.70 6.50
C CYS A 85 -6.11 -8.98 5.96
N VAL A 86 -6.81 -8.91 4.83
CA VAL A 86 -7.36 -10.07 4.11
C VAL A 86 -6.68 -10.14 2.74
N ALA A 87 -5.83 -11.15 2.56
CA ALA A 87 -5.17 -11.39 1.28
C ALA A 87 -6.18 -11.94 0.26
N VAL A 88 -6.25 -11.30 -0.91
CA VAL A 88 -7.03 -11.78 -2.07
C VAL A 88 -6.10 -11.81 -3.27
N GLU A 89 -5.97 -12.98 -3.90
CA GLU A 89 -5.13 -13.17 -5.09
C GLU A 89 -5.49 -12.19 -6.21
N LYS A 90 -4.48 -11.77 -7.01
CA LYS A 90 -4.66 -10.74 -8.06
C LYS A 90 -5.61 -11.15 -9.17
N ASP A 91 -5.68 -12.45 -9.46
CA ASP A 91 -6.54 -13.09 -10.46
C ASP A 91 -7.90 -13.56 -9.91
N SER A 92 -8.13 -13.39 -8.60
CA SER A 92 -9.38 -13.77 -7.96
C SER A 92 -10.55 -12.87 -8.39
N PRO A 93 -11.74 -13.44 -8.66
CA PRO A 93 -12.95 -12.66 -8.90
C PRO A 93 -13.36 -11.80 -7.70
N LEU A 94 -12.82 -12.08 -6.51
CA LEU A 94 -13.04 -11.29 -5.28
C LEU A 94 -12.09 -10.09 -5.15
N ARG A 95 -11.20 -9.84 -6.12
CA ARG A 95 -10.21 -8.75 -6.04
C ARG A 95 -10.86 -7.37 -5.82
N SER A 96 -11.97 -7.08 -6.48
CA SER A 96 -12.72 -5.82 -6.27
C SER A 96 -13.39 -5.71 -4.91
N SER A 97 -13.51 -6.80 -4.16
CA SER A 97 -14.08 -6.87 -2.81
C SER A 97 -13.04 -6.92 -1.70
N ALA A 98 -11.74 -6.95 -2.02
CA ALA A 98 -10.66 -7.13 -1.05
C ALA A 98 -10.71 -6.11 0.09
N SER A 99 -10.90 -4.81 -0.23
CA SER A 99 -11.00 -3.75 0.79
C SER A 99 -12.23 -3.89 1.69
N ARG A 100 -13.37 -4.35 1.13
CA ARG A 100 -14.57 -4.62 1.94
C ARG A 100 -14.38 -5.81 2.89
N LEU A 101 -13.70 -6.86 2.44
CA LEU A 101 -13.35 -8.01 3.28
C LEU A 101 -12.40 -7.61 4.40
N SER A 102 -11.38 -6.80 4.09
CA SER A 102 -10.48 -6.26 5.11
C SER A 102 -11.21 -5.35 6.09
N ALA A 103 -12.13 -4.50 5.63
CA ALA A 103 -12.94 -3.64 6.49
C ALA A 103 -13.87 -4.44 7.42
N ALA A 104 -14.50 -5.50 6.92
CA ALA A 104 -15.31 -6.39 7.74
C ALA A 104 -14.47 -7.05 8.83
N ARG A 105 -13.30 -7.61 8.45
CA ARG A 105 -12.36 -8.23 9.40
C ARG A 105 -11.83 -7.23 10.41
N ALA A 106 -11.49 -6.02 10.00
CA ALA A 106 -11.07 -4.94 10.90
C ALA A 106 -12.14 -4.61 11.93
N GLY A 107 -13.41 -4.56 11.52
CA GLY A 107 -14.54 -4.36 12.45
C GLY A 107 -14.63 -5.42 13.54
N GLU A 108 -14.47 -6.70 13.20
CA GLU A 108 -14.45 -7.80 14.17
C GLU A 108 -13.28 -7.68 15.17
N VAL A 109 -12.08 -7.39 14.66
CA VAL A 109 -10.88 -7.23 15.48
C VAL A 109 -11.05 -6.08 16.47
N LEU A 110 -11.50 -4.92 15.99
CA LEU A 110 -11.66 -3.72 16.82
C LEU A 110 -12.78 -3.87 17.86
N ALA A 111 -13.88 -4.53 17.50
CA ALA A 111 -14.95 -4.86 18.45
C ALA A 111 -14.42 -5.77 19.59
N GLY A 112 -13.61 -6.79 19.24
CA GLY A 112 -12.94 -7.67 20.23
C GLY A 112 -11.93 -6.94 21.13
N LEU A 113 -11.42 -5.78 20.70
CA LEU A 113 -10.53 -4.90 21.47
C LEU A 113 -11.30 -3.80 22.24
N GLY A 114 -12.64 -3.80 22.21
CA GLY A 114 -13.48 -2.88 22.97
C GLY A 114 -13.57 -1.46 22.37
N TRP A 115 -13.32 -1.30 21.06
CA TRP A 115 -13.50 0.00 20.41
C TRP A 115 -14.99 0.37 20.30
N THR A 116 -15.27 1.69 20.31
CA THR A 116 -16.67 2.16 20.14
C THR A 116 -17.13 1.97 18.69
N SER A 117 -18.48 1.83 18.53
CA SER A 117 -19.11 1.64 17.22
C SER A 117 -18.77 2.76 16.22
N GLU A 118 -18.66 4.00 16.70
CA GLU A 118 -18.31 5.17 15.88
C GLU A 118 -16.88 5.06 15.32
N ARG A 119 -15.92 4.69 16.18
CA ARG A 119 -14.53 4.51 15.74
C ARG A 119 -14.37 3.31 14.80
N ILE A 120 -15.07 2.22 15.09
CA ILE A 120 -15.10 1.06 14.20
C ILE A 120 -15.65 1.44 12.83
N ALA A 121 -16.74 2.19 12.77
CA ALA A 121 -17.33 2.65 11.52
C ALA A 121 -16.37 3.56 10.74
N ALA A 122 -15.65 4.46 11.42
CA ALA A 122 -14.65 5.33 10.80
C ALA A 122 -13.48 4.54 10.19
N VAL A 123 -12.93 3.55 10.92
CA VAL A 123 -11.87 2.68 10.42
C VAL A 123 -12.35 1.85 9.23
N ARG A 124 -13.52 1.23 9.34
CA ARG A 124 -14.09 0.44 8.24
C ARG A 124 -14.27 1.26 6.98
N HIS A 125 -14.86 2.47 7.08
CA HIS A 125 -15.04 3.35 5.93
C HIS A 125 -13.67 3.73 5.31
N ALA A 126 -12.67 4.06 6.12
CA ALA A 126 -11.35 4.38 5.62
C ALA A 126 -10.74 3.19 4.85
N ILE A 127 -10.87 1.97 5.38
CA ILE A 127 -10.38 0.74 4.72
C ILE A 127 -11.17 0.45 3.44
N GLU A 128 -12.51 0.55 3.45
CA GLU A 128 -13.31 0.31 2.25
C GLU A 128 -12.95 1.25 1.11
N ALA A 129 -12.73 2.54 1.43
CA ALA A 129 -12.51 3.60 0.45
C ALA A 129 -11.04 3.77 0.01
N HIS A 130 -10.06 3.07 0.65
CA HIS A 130 -8.66 3.26 0.26
C HIS A 130 -8.36 2.69 -1.13
N SER A 131 -9.01 1.59 -1.51
CA SER A 131 -8.73 0.88 -2.76
C SER A 131 -9.35 1.57 -3.97
N PHE A 132 -8.54 1.83 -4.99
CA PHE A 132 -9.03 2.38 -6.26
C PHE A 132 -10.05 1.47 -6.94
N SER A 133 -9.83 0.15 -6.92
CA SER A 133 -10.70 -0.84 -7.59
C SER A 133 -12.07 -1.00 -6.91
N ALA A 134 -12.20 -0.60 -5.64
CA ALA A 134 -13.47 -0.66 -4.93
C ALA A 134 -14.46 0.45 -5.36
N ALA A 135 -13.97 1.52 -5.99
CA ALA A 135 -14.74 2.68 -6.47
C ALA A 135 -15.62 3.31 -5.37
N ILE A 136 -15.17 3.30 -4.11
CA ILE A 136 -15.86 3.91 -2.97
C ILE A 136 -15.26 5.29 -2.72
N THR A 137 -16.14 6.31 -2.72
CA THR A 137 -15.73 7.70 -2.45
C THR A 137 -15.32 7.86 -0.99
N PRO A 138 -14.11 8.36 -0.66
CA PRO A 138 -13.70 8.64 0.71
C PRO A 138 -14.41 9.92 1.21
N THR A 139 -15.37 9.76 2.12
CA THR A 139 -16.19 10.87 2.62
C THR A 139 -15.66 11.47 3.92
N SER A 140 -14.95 10.69 4.75
CA SER A 140 -14.28 11.19 5.96
C SER A 140 -12.85 11.66 5.67
N LEU A 141 -12.32 12.49 6.56
CA LEU A 141 -10.93 12.96 6.47
C LEU A 141 -9.93 11.79 6.58
N GLU A 142 -10.18 10.87 7.49
CA GLU A 142 -9.34 9.68 7.69
C GLU A 142 -9.33 8.79 6.45
N ALA A 143 -10.47 8.64 5.77
CA ALA A 143 -10.55 7.87 4.52
C ALA A 143 -9.75 8.53 3.39
N ARG A 144 -9.82 9.87 3.27
CA ARG A 144 -9.02 10.64 2.32
C ARG A 144 -7.52 10.52 2.60
N ILE A 145 -7.13 10.63 3.87
CA ILE A 145 -5.72 10.54 4.29
C ILE A 145 -5.19 9.12 4.03
N LEU A 146 -5.92 8.06 4.37
CA LEU A 146 -5.47 6.69 4.12
C LEU A 146 -5.31 6.41 2.64
N GLN A 147 -6.28 6.81 1.81
CA GLN A 147 -6.22 6.63 0.37
C GLN A 147 -5.00 7.35 -0.23
N ASP A 148 -4.75 8.59 0.18
CA ASP A 148 -3.59 9.37 -0.27
C ASP A 148 -2.28 8.74 0.21
N ALA A 149 -2.21 8.30 1.47
CA ALA A 149 -1.00 7.72 2.05
C ALA A 149 -0.58 6.42 1.37
N ASP A 150 -1.54 5.55 1.06
CA ASP A 150 -1.30 4.30 0.33
C ASP A 150 -0.89 4.59 -1.12
N ARG A 151 -1.59 5.48 -1.82
CA ARG A 151 -1.23 5.89 -3.19
C ARG A 151 0.16 6.52 -3.26
N LEU A 152 0.56 7.29 -2.25
CA LEU A 152 1.92 7.81 -2.17
C LEU A 152 2.96 6.69 -2.15
N ASP A 153 2.71 5.54 -1.52
CA ASP A 153 3.64 4.40 -1.52
C ASP A 153 3.75 3.70 -2.89
N ALA A 154 2.78 3.92 -3.77
CA ALA A 154 2.79 3.37 -5.13
C ALA A 154 3.56 4.22 -6.15
N ILE A 155 3.96 5.47 -5.81
CA ILE A 155 4.62 6.41 -6.72
C ILE A 155 5.94 6.94 -6.16
N GLY A 156 6.72 7.67 -6.99
CA GLY A 156 8.06 8.13 -6.66
C GLY A 156 9.09 6.99 -6.73
N LEU A 157 10.23 7.13 -6.08
CA LEU A 157 11.31 6.14 -6.15
C LEU A 157 10.92 4.77 -5.54
N ILE A 158 10.02 4.74 -4.56
CA ILE A 158 9.46 3.48 -4.08
C ILE A 158 8.62 2.82 -5.17
N GLY A 159 7.78 3.59 -5.88
CA GLY A 159 7.03 3.09 -7.04
C GLY A 159 7.92 2.54 -8.14
N VAL A 160 9.04 3.23 -8.45
CA VAL A 160 10.08 2.75 -9.37
C VAL A 160 10.61 1.39 -8.93
N ALA A 161 11.09 1.29 -7.69
CA ALA A 161 11.66 0.05 -7.15
C ALA A 161 10.65 -1.11 -7.17
N ARG A 162 9.39 -0.84 -6.77
CA ARG A 162 8.32 -1.84 -6.79
C ARG A 162 7.96 -2.29 -8.22
N CYS A 163 7.97 -1.37 -9.18
CA CYS A 163 7.72 -1.70 -10.59
C CYS A 163 8.73 -2.74 -11.07
N PHE A 164 10.03 -2.49 -10.93
CA PHE A 164 11.07 -3.42 -11.37
C PHE A 164 11.09 -4.72 -10.57
N HIS A 165 10.83 -4.66 -9.25
CA HIS A 165 10.70 -5.87 -8.43
C HIS A 165 9.59 -6.79 -8.94
N VAL A 166 8.39 -6.23 -9.19
CA VAL A 166 7.25 -7.02 -9.70
C VAL A 166 7.49 -7.51 -11.11
N SER A 167 8.01 -6.66 -12.00
CA SER A 167 8.33 -7.04 -13.39
C SER A 167 9.38 -8.16 -13.45
N GLY A 168 10.41 -8.11 -12.60
CA GLY A 168 11.41 -9.18 -12.49
C GLY A 168 10.80 -10.52 -12.04
N ARG A 169 9.84 -10.48 -11.10
CA ARG A 169 9.12 -11.71 -10.68
C ARG A 169 8.23 -12.28 -11.78
N LEU A 170 7.69 -11.43 -12.64
CA LEU A 170 6.86 -11.84 -13.78
C LEU A 170 7.69 -12.24 -15.02
N GLY A 171 9.01 -12.03 -14.99
CA GLY A 171 9.90 -12.31 -16.12
C GLY A 171 9.80 -11.29 -17.26
N SER A 172 9.26 -10.08 -16.98
CA SER A 172 9.17 -9.00 -17.95
C SER A 172 10.56 -8.41 -18.23
N ALA A 173 10.81 -7.97 -19.47
CA ALA A 173 12.01 -7.21 -19.82
C ALA A 173 11.97 -5.81 -19.17
N LEU A 174 13.14 -5.20 -19.00
CA LEU A 174 13.20 -3.83 -18.45
C LEU A 174 12.51 -2.83 -19.39
N TYR A 175 12.78 -2.95 -20.70
CA TYR A 175 12.23 -2.09 -21.77
C TYR A 175 12.35 -2.81 -23.12
N ASP A 176 11.74 -2.26 -24.15
CA ASP A 176 11.92 -2.66 -25.53
C ASP A 176 13.17 -1.98 -26.11
N ALA A 177 14.20 -2.75 -26.48
CA ALA A 177 15.47 -2.21 -26.95
C ALA A 177 15.36 -1.47 -28.30
N GLU A 178 14.32 -1.76 -29.12
CA GLU A 178 14.12 -1.13 -30.42
C GLU A 178 13.20 0.12 -30.33
N ASP A 179 12.30 0.15 -29.34
CA ASP A 179 11.33 1.24 -29.17
C ASP A 179 11.03 1.50 -27.68
N ILE A 180 12.01 2.05 -26.97
CA ILE A 180 11.97 2.28 -25.52
C ILE A 180 10.76 3.12 -25.05
N ASP A 181 10.33 4.06 -25.91
CA ASP A 181 9.22 4.99 -25.61
C ASP A 181 7.87 4.51 -26.14
N ALA A 182 7.79 3.31 -26.74
CA ALA A 182 6.61 2.75 -27.40
C ALA A 182 5.98 3.75 -28.41
N ARG A 183 6.82 4.39 -29.24
CA ARG A 183 6.37 5.37 -30.26
C ARG A 183 5.76 4.70 -31.49
N GLN A 184 6.20 3.47 -31.80
CA GLN A 184 5.81 2.71 -32.99
C GLN A 184 5.02 1.44 -32.64
N ARG A 185 4.82 1.16 -31.37
CA ARG A 185 4.07 0.02 -30.85
C ARG A 185 3.09 0.44 -29.76
N PRO A 186 2.05 -0.34 -29.47
CA PRO A 186 1.25 -0.13 -28.27
C PRO A 186 2.06 -0.39 -26.99
N LEU A 187 1.68 0.29 -25.90
CA LEU A 187 2.21 0.00 -24.56
C LEU A 187 1.81 -1.42 -24.13
N ASP A 188 2.76 -2.16 -23.56
CA ASP A 188 2.56 -3.53 -23.07
C ASP A 188 3.33 -3.71 -21.72
N ASP A 189 2.68 -3.38 -20.61
CA ASP A 189 3.28 -3.44 -19.28
C ASP A 189 3.40 -4.86 -18.70
N GLN A 190 2.92 -5.86 -19.41
CA GLN A 190 3.18 -7.27 -19.10
C GLN A 190 4.55 -7.71 -19.64
N ARG A 191 4.96 -7.16 -20.76
CA ARG A 191 6.23 -7.49 -21.42
C ARG A 191 7.37 -6.56 -21.00
N PHE A 192 7.09 -5.28 -20.77
CA PHE A 192 8.09 -4.24 -20.55
C PHE A 192 7.81 -3.43 -19.29
N ALA A 193 8.76 -3.41 -18.34
CA ALA A 193 8.60 -2.71 -17.07
C ALA A 193 8.42 -1.19 -17.26
N LEU A 194 9.12 -0.57 -18.22
CA LEU A 194 8.99 0.89 -18.48
C LEU A 194 7.59 1.27 -18.96
N ASP A 195 6.91 0.41 -19.68
CA ASP A 195 5.55 0.69 -20.17
C ASP A 195 4.58 0.90 -19.01
N HIS A 196 4.81 0.24 -17.85
CA HIS A 196 3.98 0.38 -16.66
C HIS A 196 3.98 1.82 -16.09
N PHE A 197 5.03 2.58 -16.32
CA PHE A 197 5.04 3.99 -15.95
C PHE A 197 3.97 4.78 -16.71
N HIS A 198 3.85 4.53 -18.01
CA HIS A 198 2.91 5.22 -18.89
C HIS A 198 1.48 4.69 -18.75
N THR A 199 1.30 3.37 -18.62
CA THR A 199 -0.03 2.76 -18.47
C THR A 199 -0.66 3.08 -17.12
N LYS A 200 0.17 3.31 -16.06
CA LYS A 200 -0.37 3.42 -14.70
C LYS A 200 0.32 4.48 -13.83
N LEU A 201 1.64 4.35 -13.57
CA LEU A 201 2.28 5.05 -12.46
C LEU A 201 2.23 6.57 -12.58
N LEU A 202 2.47 7.11 -13.78
CA LEU A 202 2.43 8.57 -14.02
C LEU A 202 1.02 9.12 -13.83
N GLY A 203 -0.01 8.35 -14.18
CA GLY A 203 -1.41 8.73 -13.98
C GLY A 203 -1.85 8.74 -12.52
N LEU A 204 -1.19 7.99 -11.63
CA LEU A 204 -1.56 7.91 -10.21
C LEU A 204 -1.34 9.23 -9.45
N ALA A 205 -0.54 10.16 -9.98
CA ALA A 205 -0.35 11.46 -9.35
C ALA A 205 -1.60 12.35 -9.38
N ALA A 206 -2.57 12.04 -10.24
CA ALA A 206 -3.87 12.70 -10.28
C ALA A 206 -4.85 12.07 -9.29
N GLY A 207 -5.81 12.86 -8.80
CA GLY A 207 -6.93 12.37 -8.00
C GLY A 207 -6.61 12.12 -6.52
N PHE A 208 -5.60 12.78 -5.96
CA PHE A 208 -5.38 12.86 -4.52
C PHE A 208 -6.49 13.66 -3.85
N GLN A 209 -6.85 13.28 -2.64
CA GLN A 209 -8.04 13.76 -1.93
C GLN A 209 -7.74 14.97 -1.02
N THR A 210 -6.49 15.11 -0.58
CA THR A 210 -6.05 16.19 0.31
C THR A 210 -5.08 17.13 -0.40
N ALA A 211 -5.01 18.39 0.04
CA ALA A 211 -4.09 19.36 -0.53
C ALA A 211 -2.62 18.94 -0.32
N THR A 212 -2.30 18.43 0.86
CA THR A 212 -0.97 17.92 1.20
C THR A 212 -0.63 16.67 0.39
N GLY A 213 -1.59 15.75 0.20
CA GLY A 213 -1.44 14.57 -0.65
C GLY A 213 -1.12 14.94 -2.09
N ALA A 214 -1.87 15.86 -2.69
CA ALA A 214 -1.65 16.33 -4.05
C ALA A 214 -0.25 16.99 -4.23
N ARG A 215 0.19 17.81 -3.28
CA ARG A 215 1.52 18.42 -3.29
C ARG A 215 2.64 17.38 -3.21
N LEU A 216 2.51 16.39 -2.33
CA LEU A 216 3.48 15.30 -2.21
C LEU A 216 3.48 14.39 -3.43
N ALA A 217 2.32 14.13 -4.04
CA ALA A 217 2.18 13.37 -5.27
C ALA A 217 2.89 14.05 -6.43
N ALA A 218 2.73 15.37 -6.59
CA ALA A 218 3.43 16.13 -7.61
C ALA A 218 4.96 16.02 -7.47
N GLN A 219 5.49 16.09 -6.23
CA GLN A 219 6.93 15.90 -5.98
C GLN A 219 7.41 14.49 -6.35
N ARG A 220 6.61 13.45 -6.03
CA ARG A 220 6.95 12.05 -6.37
C ARG A 220 6.83 11.79 -7.87
N HIS A 221 5.83 12.40 -8.52
CA HIS A 221 5.69 12.36 -9.98
C HIS A 221 6.92 12.94 -10.68
N ALA A 222 7.36 14.13 -10.28
CA ALA A 222 8.56 14.76 -10.85
C ALA A 222 9.82 13.86 -10.71
N ARG A 223 9.94 13.10 -9.59
CA ARG A 223 11.04 12.14 -9.42
C ARG A 223 10.94 10.95 -10.36
N MET A 224 9.73 10.48 -10.68
CA MET A 224 9.54 9.39 -11.65
C MET A 224 9.88 9.86 -13.07
N VAL A 225 9.47 11.09 -13.43
CA VAL A 225 9.84 11.68 -14.72
C VAL A 225 11.36 11.82 -14.84
N ALA A 226 12.01 12.40 -13.83
CA ALA A 226 13.47 12.53 -13.82
C ALA A 226 14.19 11.17 -13.90
N PHE A 227 13.65 10.13 -13.23
CA PHE A 227 14.16 8.77 -13.35
C PHE A 227 14.06 8.25 -14.79
N LEU A 228 12.91 8.43 -15.45
CA LEU A 228 12.72 7.97 -16.83
C LEU A 228 13.65 8.70 -17.79
N ASP A 229 13.87 10.00 -17.60
CA ASP A 229 14.77 10.80 -18.43
C ASP A 229 16.21 10.30 -18.28
N ALA A 230 16.70 10.14 -17.03
CA ALA A 230 18.03 9.59 -16.77
C ALA A 230 18.20 8.16 -17.29
N PHE A 231 17.18 7.30 -17.15
CA PHE A 231 17.20 5.95 -17.66
C PHE A 231 17.31 5.91 -19.20
N ARG A 232 16.62 6.82 -19.90
CA ARG A 232 16.75 6.94 -21.37
C ARG A 232 18.14 7.39 -21.79
N GLU A 233 18.73 8.35 -21.09
CA GLU A 233 20.11 8.81 -21.37
C GLU A 233 21.12 7.64 -21.28
N GLU A 234 20.97 6.77 -20.27
CA GLU A 234 21.86 5.61 -20.10
C GLU A 234 21.65 4.50 -21.14
N THR A 235 20.49 4.46 -21.80
CA THR A 235 20.16 3.45 -22.81
C THR A 235 20.44 3.91 -24.25
N GLN A 236 20.76 5.19 -24.47
CA GLN A 236 21.10 5.68 -25.79
C GLN A 236 22.52 5.23 -26.18
N PRO A 237 22.75 4.78 -27.44
CA PRO A 237 24.09 4.54 -27.92
C PRO A 237 24.92 5.84 -27.83
N LEU A 238 26.15 5.75 -27.35
CA LEU A 238 27.08 6.87 -27.42
C LEU A 238 27.18 7.30 -28.87
N GLU A 239 26.82 8.55 -29.19
CA GLU A 239 27.10 9.14 -30.49
C GLU A 239 28.60 9.07 -30.72
N GLN A 240 29.01 8.41 -31.84
CA GLN A 240 30.41 8.30 -32.23
C GLN A 240 30.91 9.60 -32.86
#